data_9f8285bbf9af09e58f1a1cebc5d50c5e
#
_entry.id   9f8285bbf9af09e58f1a1cebc5d50c5e
#
_cell.length_a   1.000
_cell.length_b   1.000
_cell.length_c   1.000
_cell.angle_alpha   90.00
_cell.angle_beta   90.00
_cell.angle_gamma   90.00
#
_symmetry.space_group_name_H-M   'P 1'
#
loop_
_entity.id
_entity.type
_entity.pdbx_description
1 polymer ?
#
loop_
_entity_poly.entity_id
_entity_poly.type
_entity_poly.pdbx_seq_one_letter_code
_entity_poly.pdbx_strand_id
1 'polypeptide(L)'
;MQKTRIFKYIPVLVFLIVALFASCAHKSGHKENPCRTTTVSNRTEKQNSSRNKRVVNKRSTEKLEGQEIFERYGDAVFMVFTSDGSNAYQGSGFFINNNGLAVSNYHVFKGTGIGMEQIKLLGDDTAYNISQIIQKSEECDFILFKVECSNNNYIPIASLKPKVGEKIYAIGSPRGLENTFSSGEVSQWRAQNLMQISALIDHGSSGGALINEYGEVVGITSGSFADGSQANLNYAWSIDVVKPYL
;
A
#
# COMPACT_ATOMS: atom_id res chain seq x y z
N MET A 1 46.71 -57.23 -13.34
CA MET A 1 45.99 -57.42 -12.09
C MET A 1 44.68 -56.61 -12.16
N GLN A 2 43.57 -57.31 -12.45
CA GLN A 2 42.22 -56.75 -12.57
C GLN A 2 41.57 -56.70 -11.20
N LYS A 3 41.01 -55.53 -10.82
CA LYS A 3 40.10 -55.45 -9.66
C LYS A 3 38.69 -55.27 -10.17
N THR A 4 37.90 -56.28 -9.97
CA THR A 4 36.44 -56.39 -10.19
C THR A 4 35.68 -55.42 -9.30
N ARG A 5 34.82 -54.61 -9.89
CA ARG A 5 33.83 -53.81 -9.17
C ARG A 5 32.56 -54.62 -8.99
N ILE A 6 32.16 -54.80 -7.76
CA ILE A 6 30.87 -55.43 -7.38
C ILE A 6 29.83 -54.30 -7.27
N PHE A 7 28.86 -54.26 -8.17
CA PHE A 7 27.64 -53.48 -8.06
C PHE A 7 26.66 -54.16 -7.12
N LYS A 8 26.36 -53.52 -5.99
CA LYS A 8 25.25 -53.92 -5.14
C LYS A 8 23.98 -53.24 -5.61
N TYR A 9 23.01 -53.98 -6.06
CA TYR A 9 21.66 -53.57 -6.35
C TYR A 9 20.92 -53.29 -5.03
N ILE A 10 20.36 -52.09 -4.89
CA ILE A 10 19.41 -51.73 -3.84
C ILE A 10 18.02 -51.78 -4.50
N PRO A 11 17.07 -52.61 -4.02
CA PRO A 11 15.72 -52.62 -4.56
C PRO A 11 14.97 -51.32 -4.11
N VAL A 12 14.46 -50.59 -5.10
CA VAL A 12 13.56 -49.46 -4.89
C VAL A 12 12.21 -50.02 -4.49
N LEU A 13 11.86 -49.86 -3.23
CA LEU A 13 10.53 -50.19 -2.70
C LEU A 13 9.60 -49.01 -3.05
N VAL A 14 8.76 -49.19 -4.06
CA VAL A 14 7.71 -48.22 -4.43
C VAL A 14 6.57 -48.39 -3.44
N PHE A 15 6.45 -47.49 -2.48
CA PHE A 15 5.25 -47.33 -1.67
C PHE A 15 4.20 -46.59 -2.46
N LEU A 16 3.20 -47.31 -2.94
CA LEU A 16 1.99 -46.76 -3.53
C LEU A 16 1.08 -46.30 -2.37
N ILE A 17 1.14 -44.99 -2.03
CA ILE A 17 0.18 -44.42 -1.10
C ILE A 17 -1.02 -44.00 -1.93
N VAL A 18 -2.08 -44.78 -1.88
CA VAL A 18 -3.41 -44.39 -2.35
C VAL A 18 -3.98 -43.42 -1.31
N ALA A 19 -3.85 -42.10 -1.59
CA ALA A 19 -4.55 -41.09 -0.84
C ALA A 19 -6.01 -41.05 -1.28
N LEU A 20 -6.90 -41.57 -0.44
CA LEU A 20 -8.34 -41.34 -0.52
C LEU A 20 -8.59 -39.83 -0.30
N PHE A 21 -8.89 -39.13 -1.38
CA PHE A 21 -9.43 -37.78 -1.29
C PHE A 21 -10.86 -37.85 -0.76
N ALA A 22 -11.00 -37.73 0.55
CA ALA A 22 -12.25 -37.33 1.14
C ALA A 22 -12.49 -35.87 0.80
N SER A 23 -13.40 -35.62 -0.16
CA SER A 23 -13.90 -34.31 -0.50
C SER A 23 -14.70 -33.76 0.67
N CYS A 24 -14.03 -33.09 1.62
CA CYS A 24 -14.69 -32.18 2.53
C CYS A 24 -14.91 -30.86 1.79
N ALA A 25 -16.13 -30.69 1.29
CA ALA A 25 -16.62 -29.39 0.87
C ALA A 25 -16.63 -28.46 2.10
N HIS A 26 -15.53 -27.74 2.31
CA HIS A 26 -15.48 -26.65 3.26
C HIS A 26 -16.29 -25.51 2.64
N LYS A 27 -17.50 -25.28 3.15
CA LYS A 27 -18.20 -24.01 2.95
C LYS A 27 -17.27 -22.91 3.48
N SER A 28 -16.57 -22.24 2.60
CA SER A 28 -15.90 -20.99 2.91
C SER A 28 -16.99 -19.97 3.24
N GLY A 29 -17.26 -19.79 4.53
CA GLY A 29 -18.03 -18.67 4.99
C GLY A 29 -17.28 -17.41 4.57
N HIS A 30 -17.88 -16.64 3.67
CA HIS A 30 -17.45 -15.31 3.33
C HIS A 30 -17.53 -14.48 4.61
N LYS A 31 -16.40 -14.35 5.31
CA LYS A 31 -16.29 -13.33 6.35
C LYS A 31 -16.28 -12.00 5.62
N GLU A 32 -17.38 -11.27 5.74
CA GLU A 32 -17.46 -9.88 5.30
C GLU A 32 -16.27 -9.13 5.90
N ASN A 33 -15.55 -8.44 5.05
CA ASN A 33 -14.35 -7.70 5.40
C ASN A 33 -14.78 -6.49 6.26
N PRO A 34 -14.40 -6.42 7.54
CA PRO A 34 -14.97 -5.46 8.49
C PRO A 34 -14.36 -4.06 8.41
N CYS A 35 -13.61 -3.72 7.37
CA CYS A 35 -13.15 -2.34 7.18
C CYS A 35 -14.35 -1.42 6.86
N ARG A 36 -15.31 -1.38 7.80
CA ARG A 36 -16.44 -0.45 7.79
C ARG A 36 -16.00 0.88 8.34
N THR A 37 -16.18 1.91 7.57
CA THR A 37 -16.16 3.29 8.07
C THR A 37 -17.21 3.42 9.16
N THR A 38 -16.78 3.58 10.40
CA THR A 38 -17.71 3.90 11.50
C THR A 38 -18.26 5.29 11.24
N THR A 39 -19.49 5.36 10.80
CA THR A 39 -20.24 6.62 10.77
C THR A 39 -20.47 7.04 12.21
N VAL A 40 -19.70 8.02 12.69
CA VAL A 40 -19.97 8.68 13.95
C VAL A 40 -21.25 9.46 13.76
N SER A 41 -22.33 8.97 14.38
CA SER A 41 -23.61 9.66 14.49
C SER A 41 -23.42 10.91 15.35
N ASN A 42 -23.27 12.07 14.72
CA ASN A 42 -23.30 13.34 15.42
C ASN A 42 -24.71 13.70 15.81
N ARG A 43 -24.93 13.68 17.11
CA ARG A 43 -26.11 14.22 17.80
C ARG A 43 -26.14 15.73 17.58
N THR A 44 -27.26 16.19 17.08
CA THR A 44 -27.62 17.57 16.80
C THR A 44 -27.39 18.50 18.00
N GLU A 45 -26.57 19.51 17.87
CA GLU A 45 -26.72 20.78 18.57
C GLU A 45 -26.81 21.94 17.57
N LYS A 46 -27.91 22.68 17.69
CA LYS A 46 -28.20 23.92 16.97
C LYS A 46 -27.35 25.05 17.55
N GLN A 47 -26.73 25.83 16.70
CA GLN A 47 -26.68 27.31 16.58
C GLN A 47 -25.28 27.79 16.28
N ASN A 48 -25.02 28.39 15.21
CA ASN A 48 -24.98 29.81 14.90
C ASN A 48 -24.30 30.07 13.53
N SER A 49 -24.97 30.87 12.75
CA SER A 49 -24.58 31.39 11.47
C SER A 49 -23.26 32.19 11.54
N SER A 50 -22.20 31.63 10.95
CA SER A 50 -21.20 32.44 10.29
C SER A 50 -20.81 31.77 8.97
N ARG A 51 -20.98 32.50 7.88
CA ARG A 51 -20.68 32.08 6.52
C ARG A 51 -19.17 31.80 6.35
N ASN A 52 -18.72 30.64 6.74
CA ASN A 52 -17.45 30.11 6.27
C ASN A 52 -17.69 29.56 4.86
N LYS A 53 -17.20 30.29 3.86
CA LYS A 53 -17.05 29.77 2.51
C LYS A 53 -16.20 28.51 2.61
N ARG A 54 -16.85 27.33 2.53
CA ARG A 54 -16.17 26.09 2.22
C ARG A 54 -15.42 26.35 0.92
N VAL A 55 -14.10 26.37 0.99
CA VAL A 55 -13.25 26.20 -0.19
C VAL A 55 -13.51 24.75 -0.65
N VAL A 56 -14.46 24.61 -1.56
CA VAL A 56 -14.61 23.36 -2.32
C VAL A 56 -13.38 23.36 -3.21
N ASN A 57 -12.38 22.55 -2.86
CA ASN A 57 -11.29 22.23 -3.75
C ASN A 57 -11.91 21.69 -5.05
N LYS A 58 -11.96 22.54 -6.06
CA LYS A 58 -12.49 22.20 -7.37
C LYS A 58 -11.50 21.18 -7.94
N ARG A 59 -11.95 19.93 -8.15
CA ARG A 59 -11.15 18.90 -8.82
C ARG A 59 -10.50 19.52 -10.06
N SER A 60 -9.21 19.27 -10.27
CA SER A 60 -8.57 19.61 -11.53
C SER A 60 -9.40 19.00 -12.65
N THR A 61 -9.78 19.78 -13.63
CA THR A 61 -10.54 19.29 -14.80
C THR A 61 -9.61 18.79 -15.90
N GLU A 62 -8.33 19.04 -15.75
CA GLU A 62 -7.29 18.64 -16.70
C GLU A 62 -6.69 17.31 -16.28
N LYS A 63 -6.63 16.38 -17.22
CA LYS A 63 -5.95 15.10 -17.05
C LYS A 63 -4.46 15.31 -17.29
N LEU A 64 -3.66 14.68 -16.43
CA LEU A 64 -2.21 14.68 -16.50
C LEU A 64 -1.73 13.37 -17.13
N GLU A 65 -0.68 13.45 -17.95
CA GLU A 65 0.02 12.28 -18.43
C GLU A 65 0.99 11.72 -17.38
N GLY A 66 1.41 10.46 -17.58
CA GLY A 66 2.25 9.78 -16.58
C GLY A 66 3.55 10.51 -16.27
N GLN A 67 4.20 11.12 -17.27
CA GLN A 67 5.39 11.93 -17.07
C GLN A 67 5.11 13.12 -16.15
N GLU A 68 4.02 13.85 -16.38
CA GLU A 68 3.64 15.01 -15.57
C GLU A 68 3.28 14.62 -14.13
N ILE A 69 2.63 13.45 -13.94
CA ILE A 69 2.35 12.88 -12.62
C ILE A 69 3.65 12.63 -11.86
N PHE A 70 4.63 11.99 -12.51
CA PHE A 70 5.91 11.69 -11.87
C PHE A 70 6.72 12.96 -11.58
N GLU A 71 6.83 13.88 -12.52
CA GLU A 71 7.52 15.17 -12.33
C GLU A 71 6.92 16.00 -11.21
N ARG A 72 5.58 15.96 -11.06
CA ARG A 72 4.86 16.75 -10.07
C ARG A 72 4.85 16.15 -8.67
N TYR A 73 4.83 14.85 -8.56
CA TYR A 73 4.57 14.15 -7.28
C TYR A 73 5.62 13.11 -6.88
N GLY A 74 6.63 12.87 -7.70
CA GLY A 74 7.65 11.88 -7.40
C GLY A 74 8.36 12.16 -6.07
N ASP A 75 8.70 13.42 -5.78
CA ASP A 75 9.36 13.84 -4.54
C ASP A 75 8.43 13.89 -3.31
N ALA A 76 7.10 13.74 -3.51
CA ALA A 76 6.17 13.53 -2.41
C ALA A 76 6.15 12.10 -1.88
N VAL A 77 6.79 11.15 -2.61
CA VAL A 77 6.91 9.74 -2.23
C VAL A 77 8.32 9.48 -1.71
N PHE A 78 8.45 8.69 -0.65
CA PHE A 78 9.69 8.46 0.06
C PHE A 78 9.87 6.99 0.46
N MET A 79 11.10 6.62 0.79
CA MET A 79 11.41 5.30 1.37
C MET A 79 11.18 5.29 2.88
N VAL A 80 10.67 4.16 3.36
CA VAL A 80 10.51 3.85 4.77
C VAL A 80 11.41 2.69 5.12
N PHE A 81 12.27 2.88 6.11
CA PHE A 81 13.08 1.81 6.70
C PHE A 81 12.59 1.55 8.11
N THR A 82 12.40 0.29 8.45
CA THR A 82 11.94 -0.15 9.77
C THR A 82 12.77 -1.33 10.26
N SER A 83 12.80 -1.56 11.57
CA SER A 83 13.50 -2.70 12.17
C SER A 83 12.75 -3.23 13.37
N ASP A 84 12.75 -4.55 13.52
CA ASP A 84 12.31 -5.25 14.74
C ASP A 84 13.46 -5.51 15.73
N GLY A 85 14.64 -4.93 15.47
CA GLY A 85 15.87 -5.12 16.26
C GLY A 85 16.73 -6.29 15.78
N SER A 86 16.19 -7.21 14.98
CA SER A 86 16.90 -8.36 14.41
C SER A 86 16.96 -8.30 12.88
N ASN A 87 15.91 -7.80 12.26
CA ASN A 87 15.76 -7.67 10.82
C ASN A 87 15.49 -6.22 10.44
N ALA A 88 15.91 -5.83 9.24
CA ALA A 88 15.55 -4.57 8.62
C ALA A 88 14.54 -4.81 7.50
N TYR A 89 13.55 -3.93 7.41
CA TYR A 89 12.49 -3.96 6.39
C TYR A 89 12.49 -2.63 5.63
N GLN A 90 11.98 -2.66 4.41
CA GLN A 90 11.88 -1.49 3.56
C GLN A 90 10.50 -1.45 2.90
N GLY A 91 9.91 -0.27 2.89
CA GLY A 91 8.68 0.06 2.22
C GLY A 91 8.72 1.46 1.65
N SER A 92 7.55 1.96 1.32
CA SER A 92 7.32 3.31 0.81
C SER A 92 6.33 4.06 1.68
N GLY A 93 6.29 5.38 1.53
CA GLY A 93 5.27 6.25 2.08
C GLY A 93 5.11 7.48 1.21
N PHE A 94 4.10 8.28 1.47
CA PHE A 94 3.87 9.53 0.74
C PHE A 94 3.23 10.58 1.62
N PHE A 95 3.53 11.85 1.31
CA PHE A 95 2.95 12.99 1.99
C PHE A 95 1.58 13.35 1.41
N ILE A 96 0.66 13.74 2.29
CA ILE A 96 -0.69 14.21 1.96
C ILE A 96 -0.95 15.68 2.34
N ASN A 97 0.05 16.34 2.93
CA ASN A 97 0.11 17.78 3.11
C ASN A 97 1.56 18.27 3.15
N ASN A 98 1.75 19.58 3.13
CA ASN A 98 3.06 20.24 3.12
C ASN A 98 3.70 20.41 4.52
N ASN A 99 3.17 19.75 5.54
CA ASN A 99 3.64 19.84 6.91
C ASN A 99 3.93 18.45 7.50
N GLY A 100 4.50 17.56 6.70
CA GLY A 100 4.98 16.25 7.13
C GLY A 100 3.90 15.21 7.41
N LEU A 101 2.61 15.46 7.14
CA LEU A 101 1.57 14.43 7.31
C LEU A 101 1.68 13.40 6.20
N ALA A 102 1.81 12.13 6.58
CA ALA A 102 2.19 11.05 5.69
C ALA A 102 1.40 9.77 5.93
N VAL A 103 1.33 8.94 4.89
CA VAL A 103 0.65 7.65 4.87
C VAL A 103 1.59 6.57 4.37
N SER A 104 1.44 5.36 4.92
CA SER A 104 2.08 4.12 4.47
C SER A 104 1.20 2.92 4.80
N ASN A 105 1.65 1.69 4.50
CA ASN A 105 1.00 0.48 5.00
C ASN A 105 1.39 0.18 6.44
N TYR A 106 0.44 -0.37 7.22
CA TYR A 106 0.69 -0.83 8.58
C TYR A 106 1.72 -1.96 8.63
N HIS A 107 1.66 -2.94 7.70
CA HIS A 107 2.56 -4.08 7.69
C HIS A 107 4.04 -3.70 7.53
N VAL A 108 4.35 -2.54 6.90
CA VAL A 108 5.72 -2.01 6.80
C VAL A 108 6.29 -1.66 8.18
N PHE A 109 5.42 -1.29 9.13
CA PHE A 109 5.79 -0.91 10.50
C PHE A 109 5.52 -2.01 11.53
N LYS A 110 4.97 -3.16 11.12
CA LYS A 110 4.62 -4.24 12.03
C LYS A 110 5.87 -4.80 12.71
N GLY A 111 5.86 -4.80 14.05
CA GLY A 111 6.99 -5.28 14.84
C GLY A 111 8.13 -4.27 15.03
N THR A 112 8.06 -3.10 14.37
CA THR A 112 9.08 -2.04 14.54
C THR A 112 9.00 -1.46 15.94
N GLY A 113 10.14 -1.39 16.63
CA GLY A 113 10.28 -0.70 17.90
C GLY A 113 10.23 0.83 17.71
N ILE A 114 9.77 1.56 18.71
CA ILE A 114 9.76 3.03 18.71
C ILE A 114 11.18 3.57 18.49
N GLY A 115 11.35 4.45 17.49
CA GLY A 115 12.64 5.04 17.13
C GLY A 115 13.53 4.15 16.25
N MET A 116 12.98 3.02 15.77
CA MET A 116 13.66 2.13 14.82
C MET A 116 13.19 2.32 13.37
N GLU A 117 12.32 3.30 13.16
CA GLU A 117 11.86 3.73 11.83
C GLU A 117 12.64 4.95 11.35
N GLN A 118 12.93 5.00 10.07
CA GLN A 118 13.57 6.14 9.39
C GLN A 118 12.91 6.40 8.04
N ILE A 119 12.78 7.66 7.70
CA ILE A 119 12.25 8.13 6.41
C ILE A 119 13.40 8.71 5.60
N LYS A 120 13.54 8.27 4.36
CA LYS A 120 14.49 8.83 3.41
C LYS A 120 13.75 9.47 2.24
N LEU A 121 13.91 10.79 2.07
CA LEU A 121 13.31 11.54 0.98
C LEU A 121 14.11 11.35 -0.31
N LEU A 122 13.46 11.51 -1.45
CA LEU A 122 14.11 11.42 -2.77
C LEU A 122 15.22 12.47 -2.91
N GLY A 123 16.42 12.00 -3.27
CA GLY A 123 17.57 12.88 -3.48
C GLY A 123 18.12 13.57 -2.23
N ASP A 124 17.69 13.13 -1.04
CA ASP A 124 18.18 13.63 0.25
C ASP A 124 18.80 12.48 1.06
N ASP A 125 20.05 12.63 1.47
CA ASP A 125 20.76 11.63 2.27
C ASP A 125 20.39 11.72 3.77
N THR A 126 19.60 12.72 4.17
CA THR A 126 19.15 12.88 5.55
C THR A 126 18.11 11.81 5.91
N ALA A 127 18.27 11.18 7.06
CA ALA A 127 17.25 10.33 7.65
C ALA A 127 16.33 11.17 8.54
N TYR A 128 15.04 11.16 8.22
CA TYR A 128 14.01 11.86 8.98
C TYR A 128 13.33 10.91 9.97
N ASN A 129 12.95 11.43 11.13
CA ASN A 129 12.23 10.68 12.14
C ASN A 129 10.72 10.88 12.02
N ILE A 130 9.97 9.93 12.58
CA ILE A 130 8.53 10.06 12.79
C ILE A 130 8.32 10.74 14.14
N SER A 131 7.68 11.91 14.14
CA SER A 131 7.38 12.66 15.38
C SER A 131 6.13 12.14 16.08
N GLN A 132 5.17 11.57 15.33
CA GLN A 132 3.90 11.12 15.88
C GLN A 132 3.22 10.10 14.97
N ILE A 133 2.70 9.03 15.56
CA ILE A 133 1.71 8.15 14.91
C ILE A 133 0.33 8.70 15.29
N ILE A 134 -0.47 9.08 14.28
CA ILE A 134 -1.80 9.66 14.46
C ILE A 134 -2.84 8.57 14.52
N GLN A 135 -2.78 7.61 13.57
CA GLN A 135 -3.68 6.47 13.49
C GLN A 135 -3.04 5.31 12.75
N LYS A 136 -3.46 4.10 13.07
CA LYS A 136 -3.07 2.88 12.35
C LYS A 136 -4.18 1.87 12.37
N SER A 137 -4.26 1.04 11.34
CA SER A 137 -5.18 -0.09 11.24
C SER A 137 -4.48 -1.28 10.61
N GLU A 138 -4.40 -2.38 11.34
CA GLU A 138 -3.90 -3.65 10.79
C GLU A 138 -4.89 -4.24 9.78
N GLU A 139 -6.18 -4.05 10.00
CA GLU A 139 -7.24 -4.59 9.18
C GLU A 139 -7.34 -3.93 7.80
N CYS A 140 -7.20 -2.60 7.75
CA CYS A 140 -7.18 -1.83 6.50
C CYS A 140 -5.75 -1.52 6.04
N ASP A 141 -4.76 -2.10 6.69
CA ASP A 141 -3.34 -2.04 6.37
C ASP A 141 -2.83 -0.62 6.07
N PHE A 142 -3.14 0.33 6.95
CA PHE A 142 -2.60 1.69 6.84
C PHE A 142 -2.03 2.20 8.16
N ILE A 143 -1.10 3.14 8.03
CA ILE A 143 -0.60 3.97 9.11
C ILE A 143 -0.57 5.43 8.66
N LEU A 144 -1.12 6.32 9.49
CA LEU A 144 -1.11 7.77 9.32
C LEU A 144 -0.19 8.35 10.39
N PHE A 145 0.83 9.08 9.97
CA PHE A 145 1.88 9.58 10.86
C PHE A 145 2.41 10.94 10.42
N LYS A 146 3.21 11.55 11.26
CA LYS A 146 3.88 12.82 10.99
C LYS A 146 5.39 12.63 10.97
N VAL A 147 6.02 13.08 9.88
CA VAL A 147 7.46 13.15 9.70
C VAL A 147 7.96 14.50 10.18
N GLU A 148 9.17 14.55 10.75
CA GLU A 148 9.82 15.79 11.21
C GLU A 148 10.37 16.61 10.04
N CYS A 149 9.48 17.03 9.14
CA CYS A 149 9.81 17.89 8.01
C CYS A 149 8.70 18.91 7.74
N SER A 150 9.02 19.94 6.97
CA SER A 150 8.08 20.98 6.57
C SER A 150 8.41 21.46 5.16
N ASN A 151 7.43 22.14 4.50
CA ASN A 151 7.54 22.61 3.12
C ASN A 151 7.81 21.47 2.11
N ASN A 152 7.50 20.23 2.48
CA ASN A 152 7.57 19.08 1.59
C ASN A 152 6.48 19.15 0.52
N ASN A 153 6.74 18.59 -0.64
CA ASN A 153 5.70 18.33 -1.64
C ASN A 153 4.70 17.28 -1.12
N TYR A 154 3.49 17.26 -1.68
CA TYR A 154 2.45 16.32 -1.25
C TYR A 154 1.47 16.01 -2.38
N ILE A 155 0.74 14.93 -2.25
CA ILE A 155 -0.28 14.49 -3.19
C ILE A 155 -1.66 14.81 -2.59
N PRO A 156 -2.50 15.63 -3.28
CA PRO A 156 -3.86 15.91 -2.81
C PRO A 156 -4.71 14.65 -2.80
N ILE A 157 -5.60 14.52 -1.82
CA ILE A 157 -6.45 13.34 -1.66
C ILE A 157 -7.67 13.44 -2.59
N ALA A 158 -7.92 12.39 -3.35
CA ALA A 158 -9.09 12.28 -4.21
C ALA A 158 -10.40 12.32 -3.39
N SER A 159 -11.35 13.13 -3.86
CA SER A 159 -12.69 13.19 -3.25
C SER A 159 -13.57 12.00 -3.62
N LEU A 160 -13.32 11.38 -4.76
CA LEU A 160 -14.10 10.26 -5.32
C LEU A 160 -13.24 9.02 -5.48
N LYS A 161 -13.85 7.86 -5.30
CA LYS A 161 -13.25 6.57 -5.63
C LYS A 161 -13.09 6.42 -7.15
N PRO A 162 -11.98 5.85 -7.62
CA PRO A 162 -11.83 5.53 -9.03
C PRO A 162 -12.76 4.38 -9.41
N LYS A 163 -13.23 4.40 -10.65
CA LYS A 163 -14.04 3.31 -11.23
C LYS A 163 -13.15 2.25 -11.86
N VAL A 164 -13.69 1.05 -12.04
CA VAL A 164 -13.06 -0.01 -12.83
C VAL A 164 -12.80 0.51 -14.26
N GLY A 165 -11.58 0.28 -14.77
CA GLY A 165 -11.10 0.79 -16.06
C GLY A 165 -10.54 2.21 -16.01
N GLU A 166 -10.59 2.94 -14.88
CA GLU A 166 -9.91 4.23 -14.75
C GLU A 166 -8.40 4.03 -14.62
N LYS A 167 -7.65 4.85 -15.37
CA LYS A 167 -6.19 4.85 -15.38
C LYS A 167 -5.63 5.33 -14.04
N ILE A 168 -4.60 4.63 -13.60
CA ILE A 168 -3.90 4.94 -12.34
C ILE A 168 -2.39 4.81 -12.52
N TYR A 169 -1.66 5.50 -11.65
CA TYR A 169 -0.21 5.52 -11.61
C TYR A 169 0.25 5.16 -10.21
N ALA A 170 1.20 4.25 -10.10
CA ALA A 170 1.81 3.88 -8.84
C ALA A 170 3.23 4.43 -8.75
N ILE A 171 3.55 5.07 -7.62
CA ILE A 171 4.89 5.53 -7.29
C ILE A 171 5.28 4.91 -5.96
N GLY A 172 6.43 4.23 -5.93
CA GLY A 172 6.98 3.59 -4.75
C GLY A 172 8.45 3.26 -4.95
N SER A 173 9.09 2.64 -3.96
CA SER A 173 10.53 2.37 -3.98
C SER A 173 10.81 0.86 -3.89
N PRO A 174 10.51 0.08 -4.96
CA PRO A 174 10.73 -1.36 -4.96
C PRO A 174 12.21 -1.69 -4.80
N ARG A 175 12.52 -2.65 -3.94
CA ARG A 175 13.89 -3.17 -3.72
C ARG A 175 14.93 -2.11 -3.39
N GLY A 176 14.52 -0.99 -2.77
CA GLY A 176 15.40 0.13 -2.47
C GLY A 176 15.76 1.00 -3.68
N LEU A 177 15.13 0.77 -4.84
CA LEU A 177 15.22 1.66 -5.98
C LEU A 177 14.31 2.85 -5.74
N GLU A 178 14.91 4.03 -5.66
CA GLU A 178 14.17 5.26 -5.40
C GLU A 178 13.09 5.50 -6.48
N ASN A 179 11.87 5.72 -6.03
CA ASN A 179 10.72 6.18 -6.81
C ASN A 179 10.55 5.55 -8.20
N THR A 180 10.26 4.27 -8.21
CA THR A 180 9.85 3.57 -9.43
C THR A 180 8.40 3.92 -9.77
N PHE A 181 8.18 4.27 -11.03
CA PHE A 181 6.89 4.59 -11.60
C PHE A 181 6.32 3.41 -12.37
N SER A 182 5.04 3.11 -12.18
CA SER A 182 4.30 2.18 -13.03
C SER A 182 2.90 2.71 -13.31
N SER A 183 2.32 2.31 -14.43
CA SER A 183 0.97 2.69 -14.83
C SER A 183 0.09 1.47 -15.05
N GLY A 184 -1.21 1.65 -14.87
CA GLY A 184 -2.21 0.63 -15.08
C GLY A 184 -3.62 1.17 -14.91
N GLU A 185 -4.55 0.29 -14.59
CA GLU A 185 -5.96 0.61 -14.41
C GLU A 185 -6.48 -0.06 -13.14
N VAL A 186 -7.58 0.44 -12.60
CA VAL A 186 -8.36 -0.28 -11.60
C VAL A 186 -9.02 -1.48 -12.27
N SER A 187 -8.55 -2.67 -11.94
CA SER A 187 -9.06 -3.91 -12.55
C SER A 187 -10.38 -4.34 -11.92
N GLN A 188 -10.51 -4.22 -10.60
CA GLN A 188 -11.74 -4.57 -9.87
C GLN A 188 -11.69 -4.06 -8.41
N TRP A 189 -12.86 -3.83 -7.82
CA TRP A 189 -13.04 -3.70 -6.38
C TRP A 189 -13.31 -5.08 -5.76
N ARG A 190 -12.40 -5.55 -4.91
CA ARG A 190 -12.51 -6.88 -4.25
C ARG A 190 -13.25 -6.81 -2.93
N ALA A 191 -13.19 -5.63 -2.28
CA ALA A 191 -13.96 -5.30 -1.09
C ALA A 191 -14.29 -3.80 -1.11
N GLN A 192 -14.98 -3.31 -0.09
CA GLN A 192 -15.37 -1.90 -0.01
C GLN A 192 -14.20 -0.94 -0.19
N ASN A 193 -13.01 -1.30 0.32
CA ASN A 193 -11.82 -0.44 0.31
C ASN A 193 -10.58 -1.12 -0.30
N LEU A 194 -10.71 -2.29 -0.93
CA LEU A 194 -9.61 -3.01 -1.55
C LEU A 194 -9.77 -3.03 -3.06
N MET A 195 -8.82 -2.43 -3.77
CA MET A 195 -8.73 -2.42 -5.23
C MET A 195 -7.75 -3.48 -5.71
N GLN A 196 -8.13 -4.22 -6.75
CA GLN A 196 -7.19 -4.93 -7.62
C GLN A 196 -6.80 -3.98 -8.76
N ILE A 197 -5.51 -3.93 -9.07
CA ILE A 197 -4.93 -3.02 -10.06
C ILE A 197 -4.04 -3.79 -11.04
N SER A 198 -3.86 -3.26 -12.24
CA SER A 198 -2.95 -3.80 -13.25
C SER A 198 -1.56 -3.15 -13.24
N ALA A 199 -1.39 -2.03 -12.52
CA ALA A 199 -0.08 -1.41 -12.31
C ALA A 199 0.86 -2.38 -11.59
N LEU A 200 2.11 -2.46 -12.02
CA LEU A 200 3.11 -3.36 -11.44
C LEU A 200 3.52 -2.87 -10.04
N ILE A 201 3.47 -3.78 -9.08
CA ILE A 201 3.90 -3.57 -7.70
C ILE A 201 4.91 -4.68 -7.35
N ASP A 202 6.01 -4.33 -6.70
CA ASP A 202 7.02 -5.28 -6.22
C ASP A 202 7.37 -4.99 -4.75
N HIS A 203 8.12 -5.88 -4.13
CA HIS A 203 8.59 -5.73 -2.75
C HIS A 203 9.27 -4.37 -2.52
N GLY A 204 8.84 -3.64 -1.51
CA GLY A 204 9.28 -2.29 -1.22
C GLY A 204 8.37 -1.19 -1.78
N SER A 205 7.49 -1.49 -2.75
CA SER A 205 6.44 -0.56 -3.20
C SER A 205 5.29 -0.43 -2.20
N SER A 206 5.17 -1.36 -1.24
CA SER A 206 4.15 -1.33 -0.17
C SER A 206 4.18 0.00 0.57
N GLY A 207 3.04 0.65 0.69
CA GLY A 207 2.88 1.97 1.29
C GLY A 207 3.05 3.13 0.32
N GLY A 208 3.38 2.88 -0.95
CA GLY A 208 3.50 3.89 -1.99
C GLY A 208 2.15 4.46 -2.43
N ALA A 209 2.21 5.54 -3.22
CA ALA A 209 1.03 6.26 -3.68
C ALA A 209 0.43 5.63 -4.94
N LEU A 210 -0.89 5.46 -4.95
CA LEU A 210 -1.67 5.19 -6.16
C LEU A 210 -2.43 6.46 -6.54
N ILE A 211 -2.14 7.03 -7.72
CA ILE A 211 -2.56 8.37 -8.16
C ILE A 211 -3.47 8.24 -9.38
N ASN A 212 -4.53 9.03 -9.47
CA ASN A 212 -5.41 9.09 -10.66
C ASN A 212 -4.87 10.08 -11.71
N GLU A 213 -5.50 10.13 -12.89
CA GLU A 213 -5.14 11.05 -13.99
C GLU A 213 -5.29 12.55 -13.62
N TYR A 214 -5.87 12.89 -12.48
CA TYR A 214 -6.04 14.27 -12.03
C TYR A 214 -4.99 14.70 -11.00
N GLY A 215 -3.99 13.83 -10.73
CA GLY A 215 -2.95 14.09 -9.75
C GLY A 215 -3.41 13.97 -8.30
N GLU A 216 -4.46 13.19 -8.04
CA GLU A 216 -4.99 12.96 -6.70
C GLU A 216 -4.69 11.54 -6.25
N VAL A 217 -4.27 11.33 -5.00
CA VAL A 217 -4.07 9.99 -4.45
C VAL A 217 -5.41 9.31 -4.21
N VAL A 218 -5.57 8.11 -4.76
CA VAL A 218 -6.77 7.26 -4.67
C VAL A 218 -6.56 6.03 -3.80
N GLY A 219 -5.29 5.66 -3.55
CA GLY A 219 -4.99 4.45 -2.78
C GLY A 219 -3.55 4.36 -2.29
N ILE A 220 -3.32 3.35 -1.47
CA ILE A 220 -2.04 2.95 -0.88
C ILE A 220 -1.67 1.60 -1.49
N THR A 221 -0.56 1.49 -2.21
CA THR A 221 -0.11 0.22 -2.81
C THR A 221 0.27 -0.77 -1.71
N SER A 222 -0.21 -2.02 -1.78
CA SER A 222 -0.03 -3.00 -0.69
C SER A 222 0.66 -4.30 -1.12
N GLY A 223 1.17 -4.36 -2.35
CA GLY A 223 1.88 -5.53 -2.86
C GLY A 223 0.99 -6.51 -3.63
N SER A 224 1.57 -7.66 -3.96
CA SER A 224 0.89 -8.74 -4.66
C SER A 224 0.58 -9.89 -3.71
N PHE A 225 -0.56 -10.56 -3.90
CA PHE A 225 -0.77 -11.86 -3.29
C PHE A 225 0.07 -12.90 -4.05
N ALA A 226 1.09 -13.43 -3.38
CA ALA A 226 1.84 -14.57 -3.87
C ALA A 226 1.04 -15.85 -3.57
N ASP A 227 0.06 -16.17 -4.40
CA ASP A 227 -0.72 -17.41 -4.32
C ASP A 227 -0.07 -18.56 -5.12
N GLY A 228 1.15 -18.33 -5.65
CA GLY A 228 1.84 -19.27 -6.54
C GLY A 228 1.31 -19.24 -7.98
N SER A 229 0.29 -18.43 -8.28
CA SER A 229 -0.16 -18.19 -9.66
C SER A 229 0.82 -17.28 -10.38
N GLN A 230 0.97 -17.47 -11.69
CA GLN A 230 1.75 -16.55 -12.53
C GLN A 230 0.99 -15.24 -12.82
N ALA A 231 -0.22 -15.08 -12.28
CA ALA A 231 -1.01 -13.87 -12.42
C ALA A 231 -0.47 -12.81 -11.44
N ASN A 232 0.09 -11.74 -11.97
CA ASN A 232 0.46 -10.56 -11.19
C ASN A 232 -0.80 -9.86 -10.68
N LEU A 233 -1.38 -10.36 -9.59
CA LEU A 233 -2.53 -9.76 -8.93
C LEU A 233 -2.03 -8.75 -7.91
N ASN A 234 -2.02 -7.48 -8.32
CA ASN A 234 -1.58 -6.37 -7.48
C ASN A 234 -2.79 -5.71 -6.81
N TYR A 235 -2.57 -5.21 -5.59
CA TYR A 235 -3.64 -4.65 -4.76
C TYR A 235 -3.22 -3.31 -4.16
N ALA A 236 -4.24 -2.47 -3.91
CA ALA A 236 -4.09 -1.22 -3.18
C ALA A 236 -5.30 -1.00 -2.27
N TRP A 237 -5.05 -0.46 -1.08
CA TRP A 237 -6.11 0.03 -0.21
C TRP A 237 -6.58 1.40 -0.67
N SER A 238 -7.89 1.62 -0.66
CA SER A 238 -8.45 2.95 -0.95
C SER A 238 -7.96 3.98 0.06
N ILE A 239 -7.63 5.18 -0.40
CA ILE A 239 -7.31 6.30 0.49
C ILE A 239 -8.46 6.70 1.42
N ASP A 240 -9.68 6.25 1.11
CA ASP A 240 -10.86 6.52 1.96
C ASP A 240 -10.73 5.94 3.37
N VAL A 241 -9.87 4.92 3.58
CA VAL A 241 -9.62 4.36 4.92
C VAL A 241 -8.92 5.36 5.85
N VAL A 242 -8.23 6.36 5.28
CA VAL A 242 -7.49 7.40 6.01
C VAL A 242 -8.36 8.63 6.27
N LYS A 243 -9.29 8.97 5.35
CA LYS A 243 -10.11 10.20 5.40
C LYS A 243 -10.81 10.51 6.72
N PRO A 244 -11.33 9.54 7.49
CA PRO A 244 -11.99 9.81 8.77
C PRO A 244 -11.08 10.42 9.85
N TYR A 245 -9.76 10.40 9.62
CA TYR A 245 -8.75 10.83 10.60
C TYR A 245 -7.99 12.11 10.20
N LEU A 246 -8.47 12.80 9.16
CA LEU A 246 -7.91 14.05 8.61
C LEU A 246 -8.61 15.30 9.10
#